data_7584944b86bcfdef8ce9612392a3ec52
#
_entry.id   7584944b86bcfdef8ce9612392a3ec52
#
_cell.length_a   1.000
_cell.length_b   1.000
_cell.length_c   1.000
_cell.angle_alpha   90.00
_cell.angle_beta   90.00
_cell.angle_gamma   90.00
#
_symmetry.space_group_name_H-M   'P 1'
#
loop_
_entity.id
_entity.type
_entity.pdbx_description
1 polymer ?
#
loop_
_entity_poly.entity_id
_entity_poly.type
_entity_poly.pdbx_seq_one_letter_code
_entity_poly.pdbx_strand_id
1 'polypeptide(L)'
;MSQTPCPFCTLPTERIIDSNDLAIVIRDGFPISQGHSLIIPKRHTGSFFDTSDEEKLALFELIERAKLKIDQEFHPDSYNIGINDGPAAGQTVPHLHIHLIPRYKGDQEDPRGGVRLIIPSKAKYWA
;
A
#
# COMPACT_ATOMS: atom_id res chain seq x y z
N MET A 1 -15.25 -27.52 -2.21
CA MET A 1 -14.25 -26.78 -1.44
C MET A 1 -14.56 -25.30 -1.51
N SER A 2 -14.85 -24.70 -0.39
CA SER A 2 -15.13 -23.28 -0.35
C SER A 2 -13.83 -22.48 -0.39
N GLN A 3 -13.77 -21.50 -1.26
CA GLN A 3 -12.66 -20.53 -1.26
C GLN A 3 -13.13 -19.28 -0.54
N THR A 4 -12.27 -18.75 0.31
CA THR A 4 -12.55 -17.47 0.93
C THR A 4 -12.60 -16.40 -0.16
N PRO A 5 -13.68 -15.61 -0.25
CA PRO A 5 -13.75 -14.52 -1.23
C PRO A 5 -12.59 -13.54 -1.02
N CYS A 6 -12.02 -13.07 -2.11
CA CYS A 6 -10.97 -12.06 -2.04
C CYS A 6 -11.57 -10.73 -1.56
N PRO A 7 -11.10 -10.17 -0.44
CA PRO A 7 -11.65 -8.91 0.07
C PRO A 7 -11.46 -7.73 -0.87
N PHE A 8 -10.43 -7.77 -1.72
CA PHE A 8 -10.18 -6.68 -2.68
C PHE A 8 -10.97 -6.84 -3.97
N CYS A 9 -11.41 -8.05 -4.30
CA CYS A 9 -12.32 -8.27 -5.44
C CYS A 9 -13.77 -7.93 -5.10
N THR A 10 -14.13 -7.89 -3.82
CA THR A 10 -15.51 -7.72 -3.36
C THR A 10 -15.70 -6.47 -2.49
N LEU A 11 -14.87 -5.44 -2.70
CA LEU A 11 -14.96 -4.20 -1.93
C LEU A 11 -16.28 -3.49 -2.17
N PRO A 12 -16.93 -2.98 -1.09
CA PRO A 12 -18.03 -2.05 -1.26
C PRO A 12 -17.57 -0.80 -2.00
N THR A 13 -18.42 -0.28 -2.88
CA THR A 13 -18.10 0.87 -3.71
C THR A 13 -17.70 2.10 -2.90
N GLU A 14 -18.34 2.31 -1.73
CA GLU A 14 -18.06 3.44 -0.85
C GLU A 14 -16.66 3.43 -0.26
N ARG A 15 -15.97 2.30 -0.28
CA ARG A 15 -14.58 2.22 0.17
C ARG A 15 -13.59 2.72 -0.87
N ILE A 16 -13.98 2.77 -2.14
CA ILE A 16 -13.11 3.20 -3.23
C ILE A 16 -13.10 4.73 -3.28
N ILE A 17 -11.96 5.34 -2.99
CA ILE A 17 -11.82 6.79 -2.92
C ILE A 17 -11.28 7.40 -4.22
N ASP A 18 -10.66 6.60 -5.07
CA ASP A 18 -10.18 7.01 -6.38
C ASP A 18 -10.00 5.77 -7.25
N SER A 19 -9.99 5.95 -8.56
CA SER A 19 -9.79 4.84 -9.50
C SER A 19 -9.37 5.36 -10.86
N ASN A 20 -8.82 4.46 -11.65
CA ASN A 20 -8.65 4.64 -13.09
C ASN A 20 -9.10 3.34 -13.78
N ASP A 21 -8.75 3.15 -15.05
CA ASP A 21 -9.24 1.99 -15.79
C ASP A 21 -8.78 0.65 -15.20
N LEU A 22 -7.60 0.59 -14.58
CA LEU A 22 -6.97 -0.68 -14.18
C LEU A 22 -6.72 -0.82 -12.68
N ALA A 23 -6.93 0.24 -11.90
CA ALA A 23 -6.60 0.21 -10.47
C ALA A 23 -7.54 1.07 -9.64
N ILE A 24 -7.50 0.85 -8.33
CA ILE A 24 -8.31 1.59 -7.35
C ILE A 24 -7.45 2.01 -6.18
N VAL A 25 -7.95 3.00 -5.42
CA VAL A 25 -7.38 3.41 -4.13
C VAL A 25 -8.44 3.25 -3.05
N ILE A 26 -8.03 2.66 -1.93
CA ILE A 26 -8.86 2.62 -0.71
C ILE A 26 -8.03 3.09 0.48
N ARG A 27 -8.69 3.49 1.55
CA ARG A 27 -8.01 3.61 2.86
C ARG A 27 -7.88 2.22 3.45
N ASP A 28 -6.73 1.94 4.07
CA ASP A 28 -6.53 0.65 4.73
C ASP A 28 -7.54 0.52 5.88
N GLY A 29 -8.18 -0.65 5.99
CA GLY A 29 -9.13 -0.93 7.07
C GLY A 29 -8.47 -1.06 8.45
N PHE A 30 -7.15 -1.25 8.48
CA PHE A 30 -6.35 -1.35 9.70
C PHE A 30 -5.18 -0.36 9.61
N PRO A 31 -5.46 0.95 9.55
CA PRO A 31 -4.41 1.93 9.27
C PRO A 31 -3.38 2.01 10.40
N ILE A 32 -2.10 2.09 10.03
CA ILE A 32 -1.03 2.29 11.01
C ILE A 32 -0.68 3.77 11.16
N SER A 33 -1.23 4.62 10.29
CA SER A 33 -1.13 6.08 10.41
C SER A 33 -2.34 6.71 9.72
N GLN A 34 -2.60 7.99 10.02
CA GLN A 34 -3.69 8.70 9.36
C GLN A 34 -3.44 8.82 7.86
N GLY A 35 -4.40 8.39 7.07
CA GLY A 35 -4.30 8.45 5.62
C GLY A 35 -3.65 7.22 4.98
N HIS A 36 -3.25 6.22 5.76
CA HIS A 36 -2.69 4.96 5.23
C HIS A 36 -3.61 4.42 4.14
N SER A 37 -3.11 4.30 2.93
CA SER A 37 -3.89 3.94 1.76
C SER A 37 -3.30 2.72 1.08
N LEU A 38 -4.17 2.01 0.34
CA LEU A 38 -3.77 0.89 -0.50
C LEU A 38 -4.12 1.22 -1.94
N ILE A 39 -3.18 0.93 -2.84
CA ILE A 39 -3.37 1.04 -4.28
C ILE A 39 -3.39 -0.39 -4.83
N ILE A 40 -4.47 -0.75 -5.53
CA ILE A 40 -4.82 -2.12 -5.81
C ILE A 40 -5.20 -2.27 -7.28
N PRO A 41 -4.64 -3.24 -8.03
CA PRO A 41 -5.11 -3.50 -9.39
C PRO A 41 -6.53 -4.08 -9.35
N LYS A 42 -7.35 -3.72 -10.34
CA LYS A 42 -8.70 -4.29 -10.46
C LYS A 42 -8.66 -5.78 -10.76
N ARG A 43 -7.71 -6.20 -11.60
CA ARG A 43 -7.54 -7.61 -11.92
C ARG A 43 -7.00 -8.37 -10.69
N HIS A 44 -7.54 -9.54 -10.44
CA HIS A 44 -7.06 -10.39 -9.36
C HIS A 44 -5.70 -10.99 -9.76
N THR A 45 -4.62 -10.45 -9.21
CA THR A 45 -3.26 -10.94 -9.37
C THR A 45 -2.54 -10.84 -8.04
N GLY A 46 -1.76 -11.86 -7.69
CA GLY A 46 -1.10 -11.91 -6.39
C GLY A 46 0.19 -11.11 -6.33
N SER A 47 0.89 -10.98 -7.46
CA SER A 47 2.25 -10.46 -7.50
C SER A 47 2.38 -9.22 -8.38
N PHE A 48 3.18 -8.25 -7.91
CA PHE A 48 3.58 -7.11 -8.71
C PHE A 48 4.25 -7.55 -10.03
N PHE A 49 5.00 -8.64 -9.98
CA PHE A 49 5.76 -9.14 -11.13
C PHE A 49 4.88 -9.79 -12.19
N ASP A 50 3.62 -10.07 -11.86
CA ASP A 50 2.64 -10.63 -12.81
C ASP A 50 1.73 -9.55 -13.41
N THR A 51 1.97 -8.28 -13.09
CA THR A 51 1.20 -7.18 -13.67
C THR A 51 1.75 -6.80 -15.05
N SER A 52 0.87 -6.29 -15.91
CA SER A 52 1.27 -5.74 -17.21
C SER A 52 1.92 -4.36 -17.03
N ASP A 53 2.58 -3.86 -18.08
CA ASP A 53 3.14 -2.52 -18.06
C ASP A 53 2.05 -1.46 -17.88
N GLU A 54 0.89 -1.64 -18.51
CA GLU A 54 -0.25 -0.75 -18.36
C GLU A 54 -0.77 -0.74 -16.92
N GLU A 55 -0.81 -1.91 -16.29
CA GLU A 55 -1.21 -2.00 -14.88
C GLU A 55 -0.22 -1.29 -13.97
N LYS A 56 1.09 -1.44 -14.22
CA LYS A 56 2.11 -0.74 -13.44
C LYS A 56 1.96 0.77 -13.56
N LEU A 57 1.75 1.28 -14.77
CA LEU A 57 1.54 2.72 -14.98
C LEU A 57 0.28 3.21 -14.28
N ALA A 58 -0.79 2.43 -14.34
CA ALA A 58 -2.05 2.77 -13.66
C ALA A 58 -1.88 2.83 -12.13
N LEU A 59 -1.13 1.88 -11.57
CA LEU A 59 -0.82 1.87 -10.14
C LEU A 59 0.02 3.10 -9.75
N PHE A 60 1.05 3.42 -10.51
CA PHE A 60 1.91 4.57 -10.23
C PHE A 60 1.14 5.89 -10.31
N GLU A 61 0.28 6.04 -11.29
CA GLU A 61 -0.60 7.22 -11.40
C GLU A 61 -1.43 7.42 -10.12
N LEU A 62 -2.02 6.33 -9.62
CA LEU A 62 -2.86 6.42 -8.42
C LEU A 62 -2.06 6.66 -7.15
N ILE A 63 -0.82 6.18 -7.07
CA ILE A 63 0.06 6.51 -5.94
C ILE A 63 0.25 8.03 -5.86
N GLU A 64 0.56 8.67 -6.97
CA GLU A 64 0.76 10.13 -7.00
C GLU A 64 -0.53 10.88 -6.67
N ARG A 65 -1.66 10.45 -7.23
CA ARG A 65 -2.96 11.08 -6.97
C ARG A 65 -3.37 10.92 -5.51
N ALA A 66 -3.16 9.72 -4.94
CA ALA A 66 -3.45 9.46 -3.55
C ALA A 66 -2.59 10.32 -2.63
N LYS A 67 -1.30 10.46 -2.95
CA LYS A 67 -0.40 11.33 -2.17
C LYS A 67 -0.91 12.76 -2.12
N LEU A 68 -1.33 13.31 -3.26
CA LEU A 68 -1.85 14.68 -3.30
C LEU A 68 -3.07 14.86 -2.40
N LYS A 69 -3.98 13.91 -2.39
CA LYS A 69 -5.15 13.94 -1.52
C LYS A 69 -4.77 13.85 -0.04
N ILE A 70 -3.85 12.95 0.29
CA ILE A 70 -3.38 12.77 1.66
C ILE A 70 -2.68 14.04 2.16
N ASP A 71 -1.84 14.64 1.31
CA ASP A 71 -1.15 15.90 1.64
C ASP A 71 -2.14 17.01 1.99
N GLN A 72 -3.22 17.12 1.23
CA GLN A 72 -4.24 18.14 1.45
C GLN A 72 -5.06 17.88 2.72
N GLU A 73 -5.33 16.62 3.01
CA GLU A 73 -6.23 16.24 4.11
C GLU A 73 -5.50 16.14 5.46
N PHE A 74 -4.29 15.58 5.47
CA PHE A 74 -3.59 15.23 6.71
C PHE A 74 -2.24 15.91 6.91
N HIS A 75 -1.64 16.47 5.88
CA HIS A 75 -0.34 17.17 5.92
C HIS A 75 0.80 16.34 6.52
N PRO A 76 1.07 15.12 6.02
CA PRO A 76 2.17 14.31 6.55
C PRO A 76 3.53 14.89 6.20
N ASP A 77 4.55 14.47 6.93
CA ASP A 77 5.93 14.92 6.71
C ASP A 77 6.67 14.07 5.68
N SER A 78 6.32 12.79 5.56
CA SER A 78 7.03 11.83 4.71
C SER A 78 6.12 10.66 4.38
N TYR A 79 6.66 9.70 3.60
CA TYR A 79 5.92 8.50 3.22
C TYR A 79 6.83 7.27 3.20
N ASN A 80 6.28 6.13 3.57
CA ASN A 80 6.80 4.83 3.17
C ASN A 80 5.87 4.23 2.12
N ILE A 81 6.45 3.67 1.08
CA ILE A 81 5.71 3.00 0.01
C ILE A 81 6.26 1.57 -0.07
N GLY A 82 5.39 0.59 -0.02
CA GLY A 82 5.87 -0.78 0.00
C GLY A 82 4.88 -1.80 -0.50
N ILE A 83 5.43 -2.94 -0.94
CA ILE A 83 4.69 -4.10 -1.40
C ILE A 83 5.21 -5.31 -0.64
N ASN A 84 4.30 -6.10 -0.09
CA ASN A 84 4.62 -7.42 0.42
C ASN A 84 4.30 -8.42 -0.70
N ASP A 85 5.32 -8.92 -1.38
CA ASP A 85 5.14 -9.80 -2.53
C ASP A 85 5.48 -11.24 -2.14
N GLY A 86 4.45 -12.03 -1.89
CA GLY A 86 4.55 -13.41 -1.47
C GLY A 86 4.47 -13.62 0.04
N PRO A 87 4.08 -14.84 0.46
CA PRO A 87 3.87 -15.14 1.89
C PRO A 87 5.13 -14.94 2.75
N ALA A 88 6.31 -15.28 2.22
CA ALA A 88 7.57 -15.11 2.95
C ALA A 88 7.91 -13.64 3.20
N ALA A 89 7.34 -12.73 2.41
CA ALA A 89 7.49 -11.29 2.59
C ALA A 89 6.35 -10.67 3.42
N GLY A 90 5.42 -11.50 3.92
CA GLY A 90 4.34 -11.05 4.78
C GLY A 90 3.02 -10.77 4.09
N GLN A 91 2.87 -11.16 2.83
CA GLN A 91 1.60 -10.98 2.12
C GLN A 91 0.53 -11.88 2.72
N THR A 92 -0.55 -11.26 3.21
CA THR A 92 -1.66 -11.99 3.85
C THR A 92 -2.90 -12.09 2.97
N VAL A 93 -3.10 -11.15 2.06
CA VAL A 93 -4.18 -11.17 1.07
C VAL A 93 -3.55 -11.47 -0.29
N PRO A 94 -3.93 -12.58 -0.96
CA PRO A 94 -3.31 -12.97 -2.23
C PRO A 94 -3.86 -12.18 -3.43
N HIS A 95 -3.89 -10.88 -3.30
CA HIS A 95 -4.26 -9.89 -4.29
C HIS A 95 -3.33 -8.71 -4.09
N LEU A 96 -2.55 -8.36 -5.08
CA LEU A 96 -1.54 -7.30 -5.00
C LEU A 96 -2.13 -6.03 -4.41
N HIS A 97 -1.41 -5.44 -3.48
CA HIS A 97 -1.74 -4.12 -2.96
C HIS A 97 -0.47 -3.39 -2.56
N ILE A 98 -0.41 -2.11 -2.90
CA ILE A 98 0.73 -1.26 -2.59
C ILE A 98 0.33 -0.38 -1.41
N HIS A 99 1.12 -0.45 -0.34
CA HIS A 99 0.94 0.43 0.81
C HIS A 99 1.50 1.80 0.52
N LEU A 100 0.70 2.82 0.72
CA LEU A 100 1.14 4.22 0.76
C LEU A 100 0.90 4.71 2.19
N ILE A 101 1.97 4.84 2.95
CA ILE A 101 1.90 5.06 4.39
C ILE A 101 2.43 6.45 4.71
N PRO A 102 1.54 7.40 5.06
CA PRO A 102 1.97 8.72 5.52
C PRO A 102 2.75 8.60 6.83
N ARG A 103 3.82 9.37 6.94
CA ARG A 103 4.63 9.39 8.14
C ARG A 103 4.62 10.80 8.72
N TYR A 104 4.63 10.87 10.04
CA TYR A 104 4.53 12.13 10.79
C TYR A 104 5.71 12.21 11.74
N LYS A 105 6.31 13.41 11.86
CA LYS A 105 7.41 13.62 12.82
C LYS A 105 6.97 13.20 14.21
N GLY A 106 7.78 12.35 14.85
CA GLY A 106 7.51 11.86 16.19
C GLY A 106 6.61 10.63 16.26
N ASP A 107 6.15 10.10 15.12
CA ASP A 107 5.33 8.87 15.11
C ASP A 107 6.14 7.65 15.58
N GLN A 108 7.45 7.69 15.39
CA GLN A 108 8.40 6.72 15.93
C GLN A 108 9.57 7.47 16.56
N GLU A 109 10.15 6.91 17.60
CA GLU A 109 11.30 7.51 18.28
C GLU A 109 12.48 7.67 17.34
N ASP A 110 12.80 6.60 16.58
CA ASP A 110 13.84 6.61 15.56
C ASP A 110 13.32 5.93 14.29
N PRO A 111 12.94 6.71 13.27
CA PRO A 111 12.38 6.15 12.04
C PRO A 111 13.42 5.66 11.05
N ARG A 112 14.72 5.87 11.34
CA ARG A 112 15.77 5.56 10.36
C ARG A 112 15.75 4.08 9.98
N GLY A 113 16.06 3.82 8.73
CA GLY A 113 16.06 2.48 8.16
C GLY A 113 14.75 2.11 7.47
N GLY A 114 13.61 2.66 7.93
CA GLY A 114 12.31 2.48 7.28
C GLY A 114 12.00 1.04 6.90
N VAL A 115 12.00 0.73 5.59
CA VAL A 115 11.69 -0.62 5.09
C VAL A 115 12.65 -1.70 5.60
N ARG A 116 13.83 -1.32 6.07
CA ARG A 116 14.79 -2.29 6.64
C ARG A 116 14.30 -2.90 7.96
N LEU A 117 13.31 -2.26 8.60
CA LEU A 117 12.74 -2.76 9.86
C LEU A 117 11.95 -4.06 9.69
N ILE A 118 11.75 -4.52 8.45
CA ILE A 118 11.20 -5.86 8.20
C ILE A 118 12.11 -6.97 8.75
N ILE A 119 13.42 -6.69 8.89
CA ILE A 119 14.38 -7.55 9.58
C ILE A 119 15.03 -6.69 10.67
N PRO A 120 14.40 -6.59 11.85
CA PRO A 120 14.83 -5.62 12.87
C PRO A 120 16.29 -5.77 13.29
N SER A 121 16.80 -7.01 13.38
CA SER A 121 18.18 -7.27 13.76
C SER A 121 19.22 -6.76 12.77
N LYS A 122 18.79 -6.45 11.53
CA LYS A 122 19.65 -5.99 10.44
C LYS A 122 19.34 -4.57 10.00
N ALA A 123 18.37 -3.94 10.64
CA ALA A 123 17.86 -2.64 10.16
C ALA A 123 18.89 -1.53 10.31
N LYS A 124 19.61 -1.49 11.43
CA LYS A 124 20.57 -0.44 11.72
C LYS A 124 21.89 -0.65 10.96
N TYR A 125 22.30 0.34 10.17
CA TYR A 125 23.58 0.32 9.44
C TYR A 125 24.39 1.62 9.64
N TRP A 126 23.97 2.45 10.56
CA TRP A 126 24.63 3.72 10.90
C TRP A 126 25.28 3.62 12.28
N ALA A 127 26.24 4.50 12.51
CA ALA A 127 26.93 4.56 13.79
C ALA A 127 26.04 5.15 14.89
#